data_47bbdef62d357b396f816e81f2cde1af
#
_entry.id   47bbdef62d357b396f816e81f2cde1af
#
_cell.length_a   1.000
_cell.length_b   1.000
_cell.length_c   1.000
_cell.angle_alpha   90.00
_cell.angle_beta   90.00
_cell.angle_gamma   90.00
#
_symmetry.space_group_name_H-M   'P 1'
#
loop_
_entity.id
_entity.type
_entity.pdbx_description
1 polymer ?
#
loop_
_entity_poly.entity_id
_entity_poly.type
_entity_poly.pdbx_seq_one_letter_code
_entity_poly.pdbx_strand_id
1 'polypeptide(L)'
;MDVKPRPCANPAYAGKSFGSNAAAWWGFHYKDLLTEPKPREVCTIYEIDTSGQRNWAQAVYNFRWVPQTDPFGVVHNIIDYPGVPVDHSIVQENHNVLKNVRVPIRPHFGVMGVAPKEADIVDSIPPSYFGGNMDNWRVGKGATMYYPVAVPGGLFSIGDSHAAQGDSELCGTAIEMSLTGTFQLILHKQNTLTGSLAGLTYPLLETQDEWVLHGFSFANYLAELGPSAQQDIYSKSSIDLALRDAFRKMRIFLMTTKGLTEDEAISLMSIGVDFGVTQVVDGNWGIHAIIKKSLFAGMATA
;
A
#
# COMPACT_ATOMS: atom_id res chain seq x y z
N MET A 1 -16.15 2.75 0.87
CA MET A 1 -15.73 2.40 2.26
C MET A 1 -15.73 3.61 3.19
N ASP A 2 -15.89 3.43 4.49
CA ASP A 2 -15.65 4.44 5.52
C ASP A 2 -14.53 3.96 6.46
N VAL A 3 -13.56 4.83 6.74
CA VAL A 3 -12.34 4.49 7.48
C VAL A 3 -12.02 5.61 8.46
N LYS A 4 -11.69 5.24 9.69
CA LYS A 4 -11.31 6.20 10.74
C LYS A 4 -10.31 5.62 11.73
N PRO A 5 -9.45 6.45 12.35
CA PRO A 5 -8.59 6.05 13.45
C PRO A 5 -9.40 5.41 14.59
N ARG A 6 -8.88 4.30 15.13
CA ARG A 6 -9.48 3.65 16.31
C ARG A 6 -8.90 4.28 17.57
N PRO A 7 -9.74 4.77 18.52
CA PRO A 7 -9.27 5.31 19.77
C PRO A 7 -8.53 4.27 20.62
N CYS A 8 -7.53 4.72 21.39
CA CYS A 8 -6.87 3.87 22.37
C CYS A 8 -7.89 3.36 23.41
N ALA A 9 -7.80 2.07 23.72
CA ALA A 9 -8.66 1.46 24.74
C ALA A 9 -8.30 1.90 26.18
N ASN A 10 -7.08 2.41 26.41
CA ASN A 10 -6.66 2.91 27.71
C ASN A 10 -7.28 4.29 27.98
N PRO A 11 -8.07 4.46 29.07
CA PRO A 11 -8.70 5.74 29.40
C PRO A 11 -7.72 6.90 29.59
N ALA A 12 -6.47 6.63 29.99
CA ALA A 12 -5.43 7.65 30.13
C ALA A 12 -5.10 8.35 28.80
N TYR A 13 -5.45 7.74 27.66
CA TYR A 13 -5.23 8.26 26.33
C TYR A 13 -6.55 8.51 25.57
N ALA A 14 -7.61 8.86 26.29
CA ALA A 14 -8.90 9.15 25.68
C ALA A 14 -8.76 10.22 24.58
N GLY A 15 -9.40 9.99 23.42
CA GLY A 15 -9.30 10.90 22.27
C GLY A 15 -8.01 10.82 21.47
N LYS A 16 -7.13 9.88 21.80
CA LYS A 16 -5.85 9.66 21.12
C LYS A 16 -5.72 8.22 20.64
N SER A 17 -4.84 8.03 19.68
CA SER A 17 -4.27 6.74 19.28
C SER A 17 -2.80 6.92 18.97
N PHE A 18 -2.09 5.81 18.84
CA PHE A 18 -0.68 5.83 18.51
C PHE A 18 -0.44 4.93 17.31
N GLY A 19 0.52 5.34 16.49
CA GLY A 19 1.03 4.56 15.37
C GLY A 19 2.54 4.58 15.35
N SER A 20 3.13 3.70 14.59
CA SER A 20 4.59 3.58 14.45
C SER A 20 4.99 3.57 12.98
N ASN A 21 6.15 4.18 12.71
CA ASN A 21 6.83 4.05 11.43
C ASN A 21 8.23 3.51 11.70
N ALA A 22 8.59 2.43 11.03
CA ALA A 22 9.91 1.82 11.15
C ALA A 22 10.72 2.06 9.86
N ALA A 23 11.89 2.70 10.00
CA ALA A 23 12.88 2.69 8.95
C ALA A 23 13.57 1.30 8.97
N ALA A 24 12.93 0.34 8.31
CA ALA A 24 13.22 -1.07 8.40
C ALA A 24 14.36 -1.52 7.47
N TRP A 25 15.00 -2.64 7.80
CA TRP A 25 16.10 -3.18 7.01
C TRP A 25 15.69 -3.65 5.59
N TRP A 26 14.41 -3.96 5.37
CA TRP A 26 13.86 -4.28 4.05
C TRP A 26 13.47 -3.04 3.24
N GLY A 27 13.55 -1.84 3.84
CA GLY A 27 13.24 -0.60 3.15
C GLY A 27 14.17 -0.34 1.96
N PHE A 28 13.68 0.38 0.97
CA PHE A 28 14.43 0.72 -0.24
C PHE A 28 15.72 1.51 0.07
N HIS A 29 15.68 2.37 1.10
CA HIS A 29 16.82 3.15 1.58
C HIS A 29 18.01 2.31 2.04
N TYR A 30 17.79 1.04 2.35
CA TYR A 30 18.83 0.12 2.82
C TYR A 30 19.75 -0.38 1.71
N LYS A 31 19.38 -0.14 0.47
CA LYS A 31 20.17 -0.50 -0.71
C LYS A 31 21.20 0.59 -1.04
N ASP A 32 22.23 0.70 -0.23
CA ASP A 32 23.38 1.64 -0.40
C ASP A 32 23.04 3.13 -0.36
N LEU A 33 21.87 3.51 0.14
CA LEU A 33 21.44 4.91 0.22
C LEU A 33 21.70 5.57 1.58
N LEU A 34 22.14 4.80 2.57
CA LEU A 34 22.44 5.34 3.89
C LEU A 34 23.83 5.99 3.91
N THR A 35 23.95 7.13 4.58
CA THR A 35 25.25 7.79 4.82
C THR A 35 26.12 7.05 5.83
N GLU A 36 25.49 6.32 6.77
CA GLU A 36 26.16 5.43 7.70
C GLU A 36 25.94 3.98 7.25
N PRO A 37 27.01 3.23 6.91
CA PRO A 37 26.86 1.89 6.33
C PRO A 37 26.45 0.80 7.34
N LYS A 38 26.22 1.15 8.61
CA LYS A 38 25.85 0.17 9.63
C LYS A 38 24.36 -0.15 9.59
N PRO A 39 23.97 -1.42 9.61
CA PRO A 39 22.60 -1.84 9.79
C PRO A 39 21.98 -1.19 11.02
N ARG A 40 20.83 -0.59 10.84
CA ARG A 40 20.02 -0.05 11.95
C ARG A 40 18.55 0.00 11.55
N GLU A 41 17.72 -0.23 12.52
CA GLU A 41 16.30 0.06 12.42
C GLU A 41 15.96 1.16 13.41
N VAL A 42 15.12 2.08 12.96
CA VAL A 42 14.66 3.19 13.79
C VAL A 42 13.13 3.20 13.74
N CYS A 43 12.51 3.02 14.89
CA CYS A 43 11.07 3.11 15.03
C CYS A 43 10.69 4.47 15.60
N THR A 44 9.78 5.17 14.93
CA THR A 44 9.22 6.45 15.40
C THR A 44 7.78 6.26 15.80
N ILE A 45 7.43 6.67 16.99
CA ILE A 45 6.06 6.62 17.52
C ILE A 45 5.37 7.96 17.29
N TYR A 46 4.15 7.91 16.77
CA TYR A 46 3.31 9.07 16.47
C TYR A 46 2.05 9.05 17.30
N GLU A 47 1.65 10.22 17.79
CA GLU A 47 0.33 10.47 18.37
C GLU A 47 -0.63 10.92 17.26
N ILE A 48 -1.80 10.32 17.22
CA ILE A 48 -2.89 10.61 16.29
C ILE A 48 -4.11 11.05 17.11
N ASP A 49 -4.71 12.17 16.74
CA ASP A 49 -5.96 12.63 17.34
C ASP A 49 -7.15 11.83 16.78
N THR A 50 -7.92 11.22 17.66
CA THR A 50 -9.14 10.48 17.31
C THR A 50 -10.42 11.24 17.64
N SER A 51 -10.31 12.45 18.21
CA SER A 51 -11.44 13.34 18.48
C SER A 51 -11.92 14.09 17.23
N GLY A 52 -11.12 14.12 16.16
CA GLY A 52 -11.39 14.86 14.95
C GLY A 52 -11.02 16.35 15.01
N GLN A 53 -10.34 16.79 16.07
CA GLN A 53 -9.88 18.19 16.18
C GLN A 53 -8.61 18.45 15.36
N ARG A 54 -7.81 17.41 15.12
CA ARG A 54 -6.59 17.49 14.31
C ARG A 54 -6.63 16.46 13.18
N ASN A 55 -6.14 16.86 12.02
CA ASN A 55 -5.99 16.00 10.85
C ASN A 55 -4.52 15.71 10.53
N TRP A 56 -3.66 15.69 11.54
CA TRP A 56 -2.23 15.43 11.41
C TRP A 56 -1.70 14.64 12.60
N ALA A 57 -0.70 13.82 12.35
CA ALA A 57 0.06 13.07 13.34
C ALA A 57 1.32 13.83 13.75
N GLN A 58 1.76 13.61 14.98
CA GLN A 58 2.97 14.21 15.54
C GLN A 58 3.85 13.13 16.16
N ALA A 59 5.14 13.14 15.83
CA ALA A 59 6.11 12.27 16.49
C ALA A 59 6.20 12.58 17.98
N VAL A 60 6.22 11.54 18.79
CA VAL A 60 6.36 11.60 20.26
C VAL A 60 7.80 11.30 20.65
N TYR A 61 8.32 10.20 20.17
CA TYR A 61 9.71 9.78 20.34
C TYR A 61 10.10 8.81 19.23
N ASN A 62 11.41 8.62 19.03
CA ASN A 62 11.92 7.48 18.30
C ASN A 62 12.97 6.73 19.10
N PHE A 63 13.25 5.52 18.70
CA PHE A 63 14.31 4.70 19.27
C PHE A 63 14.93 3.84 18.19
N ARG A 64 16.22 3.50 18.41
CA ARG A 64 16.90 2.50 17.58
C ARG A 64 16.67 1.14 18.20
N TRP A 65 16.35 0.17 17.38
CA TRP A 65 16.38 -1.20 17.80
C TRP A 65 17.85 -1.56 18.17
N VAL A 66 17.99 -2.19 19.30
CA VAL A 66 19.29 -2.67 19.81
C VAL A 66 19.38 -4.18 19.57
N PRO A 67 20.60 -4.73 19.41
CA PRO A 67 20.76 -6.17 19.28
C PRO A 67 20.08 -6.90 20.43
N GLN A 68 19.33 -7.95 20.13
CA GLN A 68 18.66 -8.81 21.11
C GLN A 68 19.31 -10.18 21.12
N THR A 69 19.35 -10.79 22.31
CA THR A 69 19.81 -12.17 22.46
C THR A 69 18.59 -13.07 22.66
N ASP A 70 18.44 -14.07 21.81
CA ASP A 70 17.35 -15.03 21.94
C ASP A 70 17.58 -15.99 23.14
N PRO A 71 16.58 -16.83 23.50
CA PRO A 71 16.72 -17.80 24.59
C PRO A 71 17.82 -18.85 24.39
N PHE A 72 18.36 -18.96 23.17
CA PHE A 72 19.45 -19.89 22.84
C PHE A 72 20.82 -19.21 22.84
N GLY A 73 20.88 -17.91 23.20
CA GLY A 73 22.12 -17.14 23.27
C GLY A 73 22.58 -16.56 21.93
N VAL A 74 21.77 -16.63 20.87
CA VAL A 74 22.10 -16.03 19.57
C VAL A 74 21.75 -14.54 19.59
N VAL A 75 22.70 -13.68 19.20
CA VAL A 75 22.50 -12.25 19.08
C VAL A 75 21.93 -11.92 17.70
N HIS A 76 20.70 -11.38 17.69
CA HIS A 76 20.05 -10.86 16.49
C HIS A 76 20.29 -9.36 16.41
N ASN A 77 21.03 -8.94 15.39
CA ASN A 77 21.35 -7.51 15.17
C ASN A 77 20.19 -6.73 14.53
N ILE A 78 19.20 -7.44 14.01
CA ILE A 78 18.00 -6.94 13.36
C ILE A 78 16.82 -7.56 14.09
N ILE A 79 15.87 -6.78 14.54
CA ILE A 79 14.81 -7.22 15.47
C ILE A 79 13.51 -7.62 14.78
N ASP A 80 13.55 -8.04 13.60
CA ASP A 80 12.35 -8.63 13.01
C ASP A 80 12.44 -10.16 13.04
N TYR A 81 12.67 -10.69 14.26
CA TYR A 81 12.68 -12.14 14.45
C TYR A 81 11.45 -12.57 15.24
N PRO A 82 10.49 -13.29 14.63
CA PRO A 82 9.29 -13.74 15.32
C PRO A 82 9.64 -14.47 16.62
N GLY A 83 9.12 -14.00 17.74
CA GLY A 83 9.30 -14.64 19.04
C GLY A 83 10.51 -14.15 19.85
N VAL A 84 11.29 -13.19 19.37
CA VAL A 84 12.32 -12.54 20.19
C VAL A 84 11.70 -11.36 20.97
N PRO A 85 11.57 -11.44 22.29
CA PRO A 85 11.05 -10.31 23.04
C PRO A 85 12.04 -9.15 23.04
N VAL A 86 11.53 -7.95 22.77
CA VAL A 86 12.32 -6.72 22.89
C VAL A 86 12.53 -6.40 24.37
N ASP A 87 13.78 -6.22 24.78
CA ASP A 87 14.08 -5.69 26.10
C ASP A 87 13.92 -4.16 26.10
N HIS A 88 12.76 -3.68 26.49
CA HIS A 88 12.48 -2.25 26.56
C HIS A 88 13.35 -1.49 27.56
N SER A 89 14.00 -2.17 28.52
CA SER A 89 14.83 -1.51 29.52
C SER A 89 16.13 -0.92 28.96
N ILE A 90 16.59 -1.43 27.80
CA ILE A 90 17.81 -0.96 27.11
C ILE A 90 17.51 -0.02 25.94
N VAL A 91 16.24 0.19 25.60
CA VAL A 91 15.83 1.10 24.54
C VAL A 91 15.94 2.55 25.01
N GLN A 92 16.66 3.37 24.27
CA GLN A 92 16.81 4.80 24.54
C GLN A 92 15.86 5.61 23.68
N GLU A 93 14.88 6.25 24.30
CA GLU A 93 13.90 7.10 23.62
C GLU A 93 14.50 8.49 23.35
N ASN A 94 14.37 8.94 22.10
CA ASN A 94 14.71 10.31 21.72
C ASN A 94 13.42 11.12 21.50
N HIS A 95 13.08 11.97 22.46
CA HIS A 95 11.89 12.83 22.41
C HIS A 95 12.06 14.12 21.59
N ASN A 96 13.22 14.34 20.96
CA ASN A 96 13.46 15.50 20.09
C ASN A 96 13.32 15.18 18.59
N VAL A 97 12.71 14.06 18.26
CA VAL A 97 12.51 13.63 16.86
C VAL A 97 11.43 14.47 16.18
N LEU A 98 11.69 14.87 14.92
CA LEU A 98 10.73 15.56 14.04
C LEU A 98 9.97 16.70 14.73
N LYS A 99 10.66 17.47 15.56
CA LYS A 99 10.07 18.56 16.32
C LYS A 99 9.38 19.57 15.41
N ASN A 100 8.10 19.87 15.71
CA ASN A 100 7.25 20.76 14.91
C ASN A 100 6.90 20.26 13.49
N VAL A 101 7.21 19.01 13.14
CA VAL A 101 6.73 18.39 11.91
C VAL A 101 5.33 17.84 12.13
N ARG A 102 4.40 18.19 11.24
CA ARG A 102 3.01 17.72 11.23
C ARG A 102 2.80 16.86 10.00
N VAL A 103 2.49 15.59 10.19
CA VAL A 103 2.22 14.65 9.10
C VAL A 103 0.72 14.60 8.87
N PRO A 104 0.19 15.05 7.71
CA PRO A 104 -1.23 14.96 7.42
C PRO A 104 -1.70 13.50 7.48
N ILE A 105 -2.80 13.22 8.19
CA ILE A 105 -3.37 11.88 8.23
C ILE A 105 -4.26 11.63 7.01
N ARG A 106 -4.12 10.41 6.45
CA ARG A 106 -4.89 9.88 5.34
C ARG A 106 -5.22 8.41 5.66
N PRO A 107 -6.15 8.15 6.61
CA PRO A 107 -6.43 6.79 7.06
C PRO A 107 -6.84 5.89 5.89
N HIS A 108 -6.15 4.78 5.71
CA HIS A 108 -6.35 3.84 4.62
C HIS A 108 -5.90 2.43 5.01
N PHE A 109 -6.21 1.45 4.16
CA PHE A 109 -5.74 0.08 4.32
C PHE A 109 -4.71 -0.23 3.24
N GLY A 110 -3.51 -0.64 3.65
CA GLY A 110 -2.43 -1.07 2.75
C GLY A 110 -2.79 -2.39 2.07
N VAL A 111 -3.34 -3.34 2.84
CA VAL A 111 -3.80 -4.64 2.34
C VAL A 111 -5.30 -4.65 2.12
N MET A 112 -5.72 -4.89 0.88
CA MET A 112 -7.10 -5.18 0.53
C MET A 112 -7.15 -6.02 -0.75
N GLY A 113 -7.82 -7.17 -0.73
CA GLY A 113 -7.90 -8.02 -1.90
C GLY A 113 -8.79 -9.24 -1.76
N VAL A 114 -8.70 -10.10 -2.77
CA VAL A 114 -9.41 -11.37 -2.88
C VAL A 114 -8.39 -12.49 -3.13
N ALA A 115 -8.78 -13.75 -2.95
CA ALA A 115 -7.86 -14.86 -3.13
C ALA A 115 -7.47 -15.08 -4.60
N PRO A 116 -6.19 -15.30 -4.91
CA PRO A 116 -5.74 -15.77 -6.21
C PRO A 116 -6.10 -17.25 -6.42
N LYS A 117 -5.98 -17.72 -7.68
CA LYS A 117 -6.27 -19.12 -8.06
C LYS A 117 -5.03 -19.98 -8.23
N GLU A 118 -3.86 -19.39 -8.22
CA GLU A 118 -2.60 -20.03 -8.61
C GLU A 118 -1.99 -20.90 -7.51
N ALA A 119 -2.34 -20.66 -6.24
CA ALA A 119 -1.81 -21.42 -5.12
C ALA A 119 -2.77 -21.39 -3.92
N ASP A 120 -2.74 -22.44 -3.10
CA ASP A 120 -3.57 -22.57 -1.89
C ASP A 120 -3.07 -21.68 -0.75
N ILE A 121 -1.75 -21.49 -0.67
CA ILE A 121 -1.08 -20.62 0.30
C ILE A 121 -0.25 -19.62 -0.47
N VAL A 122 -0.53 -18.34 -0.27
CA VAL A 122 0.16 -17.23 -0.93
C VAL A 122 0.69 -16.27 0.12
N ASP A 123 1.94 -15.84 -0.07
CA ASP A 123 2.56 -14.80 0.72
C ASP A 123 1.71 -13.52 0.66
N SER A 124 1.40 -12.95 1.81
CA SER A 124 0.56 -11.76 1.93
C SER A 124 1.31 -10.46 1.60
N ILE A 125 2.64 -10.50 1.49
CA ILE A 125 3.45 -9.29 1.23
C ILE A 125 3.35 -8.85 -0.23
N PRO A 126 3.63 -9.68 -1.26
CA PRO A 126 3.60 -9.20 -2.64
C PRO A 126 2.16 -9.04 -3.18
N PRO A 127 1.76 -7.83 -3.59
CA PRO A 127 0.47 -7.60 -4.25
C PRO A 127 0.46 -8.12 -5.69
N SER A 128 -0.74 -8.29 -6.28
CA SER A 128 -0.87 -8.69 -7.68
C SER A 128 -2.26 -8.33 -8.23
N TYR A 129 -2.68 -9.01 -9.33
CA TYR A 129 -3.99 -8.79 -9.97
C TYR A 129 -5.18 -8.98 -9.01
N PHE A 130 -5.01 -9.74 -7.94
CA PHE A 130 -6.02 -9.96 -6.91
C PHE A 130 -6.07 -8.85 -5.84
N GLY A 131 -5.23 -7.82 -5.95
CA GLY A 131 -5.00 -6.82 -4.91
C GLY A 131 -3.96 -7.28 -3.90
N GLY A 132 -4.29 -7.28 -2.62
CA GLY A 132 -3.40 -7.61 -1.52
C GLY A 132 -2.71 -6.35 -0.98
N ASN A 133 -1.42 -6.46 -0.68
CA ASN A 133 -0.60 -5.42 -0.07
C ASN A 133 -0.15 -4.36 -1.09
N MET A 134 -1.09 -3.55 -1.54
CA MET A 134 -0.84 -2.57 -2.61
C MET A 134 -0.24 -1.26 -2.10
N ASP A 135 -0.45 -0.95 -0.82
CA ASP A 135 0.05 0.25 -0.15
C ASP A 135 -0.20 1.55 -0.91
N ASN A 136 -1.44 1.72 -1.32
CA ASN A 136 -1.88 2.96 -1.93
C ASN A 136 -2.74 3.76 -0.95
N TRP A 137 -2.22 4.86 -0.44
CA TRP A 137 -2.92 5.70 0.54
C TRP A 137 -4.27 6.25 0.07
N ARG A 138 -4.59 6.12 -1.22
CA ARG A 138 -5.90 6.49 -1.78
C ARG A 138 -6.98 5.45 -1.51
N VAL A 139 -6.63 4.26 -1.02
CA VAL A 139 -7.57 3.20 -0.59
C VAL A 139 -8.14 3.53 0.79
N GLY A 140 -8.76 4.69 0.89
CA GLY A 140 -9.29 5.28 2.11
C GLY A 140 -10.78 5.58 2.03
N LYS A 141 -11.23 6.50 2.89
CA LYS A 141 -12.63 6.90 2.98
C LYS A 141 -13.18 7.42 1.65
N GLY A 142 -14.35 6.92 1.25
CA GLY A 142 -15.03 7.30 0.01
C GLY A 142 -14.54 6.57 -1.24
N ALA A 143 -13.47 5.79 -1.15
CA ALA A 143 -12.95 5.03 -2.27
C ALA A 143 -13.74 3.74 -2.52
N THR A 144 -13.73 3.29 -3.76
CA THR A 144 -14.21 1.97 -4.21
C THR A 144 -13.05 1.23 -4.87
N MET A 145 -12.83 -0.02 -4.44
CA MET A 145 -11.88 -0.92 -5.09
C MET A 145 -12.63 -2.00 -5.85
N TYR A 146 -12.18 -2.27 -7.06
CA TYR A 146 -12.67 -3.37 -7.89
C TYR A 146 -11.57 -4.41 -8.06
N TYR A 147 -11.91 -5.68 -7.86
CA TYR A 147 -10.99 -6.80 -8.00
C TYR A 147 -11.57 -7.87 -8.92
N PRO A 148 -10.77 -8.48 -9.81
CA PRO A 148 -11.19 -9.67 -10.52
C PRO A 148 -11.28 -10.85 -9.54
N VAL A 149 -12.45 -11.48 -9.44
CA VAL A 149 -12.68 -12.63 -8.56
C VAL A 149 -12.27 -13.92 -9.29
N ALA A 150 -11.22 -14.57 -8.83
CA ALA A 150 -10.62 -15.74 -9.47
C ALA A 150 -11.09 -17.08 -8.91
N VAL A 151 -11.63 -17.09 -7.69
CA VAL A 151 -12.08 -18.32 -7.00
C VAL A 151 -13.49 -18.18 -6.44
N PRO A 152 -14.26 -19.26 -6.28
CA PRO A 152 -15.56 -19.23 -5.65
C PRO A 152 -15.49 -18.62 -4.23
N GLY A 153 -16.46 -17.76 -3.91
CA GLY A 153 -16.51 -17.06 -2.63
C GLY A 153 -15.61 -15.82 -2.53
N GLY A 154 -14.65 -15.64 -3.46
CA GLY A 154 -13.76 -14.48 -3.51
C GLY A 154 -12.76 -14.35 -2.36
N LEU A 155 -13.11 -14.81 -1.16
CA LEU A 155 -12.29 -14.80 0.07
C LEU A 155 -11.65 -13.42 0.31
N PHE A 156 -12.51 -12.39 0.40
CA PHE A 156 -12.07 -11.03 0.67
C PHE A 156 -11.32 -10.94 1.99
N SER A 157 -10.17 -10.28 1.97
CA SER A 157 -9.37 -9.96 3.16
C SER A 157 -8.90 -8.52 3.15
N ILE A 158 -8.66 -8.00 4.36
CA ILE A 158 -8.24 -6.61 4.58
C ILE A 158 -7.41 -6.54 5.84
N GLY A 159 -6.41 -5.67 5.83
CA GLY A 159 -5.50 -5.46 6.95
C GLY A 159 -4.55 -4.31 6.69
N ASP A 160 -3.45 -4.28 7.44
CA ASP A 160 -2.37 -3.33 7.24
C ASP A 160 -2.88 -1.89 7.22
N SER A 161 -3.26 -1.43 8.39
CA SER A 161 -3.99 -0.17 8.54
C SER A 161 -3.08 1.00 8.87
N HIS A 162 -3.11 2.04 8.05
CA HIS A 162 -2.20 3.17 8.06
C HIS A 162 -2.89 4.48 8.45
N ALA A 163 -2.25 5.30 9.30
CA ALA A 163 -2.67 6.67 9.54
C ALA A 163 -2.24 7.61 8.40
N ALA A 164 -1.05 7.41 7.87
CA ALA A 164 -0.48 8.19 6.79
C ALA A 164 0.64 7.41 6.10
N GLN A 165 0.79 7.64 4.81
CA GLN A 165 1.83 7.06 3.97
C GLN A 165 2.22 8.07 2.89
N GLY A 166 3.50 8.15 2.56
CA GLY A 166 3.98 8.79 1.33
C GLY A 166 3.90 7.82 0.16
N ASP A 167 3.77 8.33 -1.06
CA ASP A 167 3.95 7.50 -2.26
C ASP A 167 5.34 6.84 -2.19
N SER A 168 5.42 5.57 -2.57
CA SER A 168 6.58 4.67 -2.54
C SER A 168 6.89 3.92 -1.24
N GLU A 169 6.38 4.34 -0.09
CA GLU A 169 6.60 3.67 1.21
C GLU A 169 8.07 3.29 1.48
N LEU A 170 8.97 4.20 1.15
CA LEU A 170 10.41 3.96 0.98
C LEU A 170 11.11 3.23 2.13
N CYS A 171 10.67 3.41 3.36
CA CYS A 171 11.34 2.81 4.51
C CYS A 171 10.78 1.45 4.95
N GLY A 172 9.79 0.93 4.24
CA GLY A 172 9.20 -0.39 4.51
C GLY A 172 7.94 -0.37 5.36
N THR A 173 7.55 0.78 5.91
CA THR A 173 6.29 0.96 6.63
C THR A 173 5.72 2.36 6.42
N ALA A 174 4.41 2.49 6.57
CA ALA A 174 3.69 3.76 6.74
C ALA A 174 3.73 4.22 8.20
N ILE A 175 2.78 5.01 8.65
CA ILE A 175 2.44 5.12 10.07
C ILE A 175 1.40 4.04 10.37
N GLU A 176 1.88 2.90 10.83
CA GLU A 176 1.09 1.73 11.19
C GLU A 176 0.24 1.99 12.41
N MET A 177 -1.07 1.76 12.32
CA MET A 177 -1.97 1.96 13.46
C MET A 177 -3.26 1.15 13.34
N SER A 178 -4.00 1.05 14.44
CA SER A 178 -5.34 0.45 14.41
C SER A 178 -6.38 1.39 13.81
N LEU A 179 -7.11 0.92 12.79
CA LEU A 179 -8.26 1.61 12.21
C LEU A 179 -9.57 0.85 12.45
N THR A 180 -10.68 1.56 12.31
CA THR A 180 -12.00 0.96 12.16
C THR A 180 -12.49 1.24 10.74
N GLY A 181 -12.84 0.18 10.00
CA GLY A 181 -13.37 0.28 8.65
C GLY A 181 -14.78 -0.29 8.53
N THR A 182 -15.59 0.31 7.65
CA THR A 182 -16.90 -0.21 7.21
C THR A 182 -16.87 -0.38 5.70
N PHE A 183 -17.17 -1.60 5.23
CA PHE A 183 -17.07 -1.98 3.84
C PHE A 183 -18.39 -2.52 3.33
N GLN A 184 -18.75 -2.16 2.10
CA GLN A 184 -19.84 -2.77 1.37
C GLN A 184 -19.24 -3.60 0.24
N LEU A 185 -19.56 -4.89 0.19
CA LEU A 185 -19.16 -5.79 -0.88
C LEU A 185 -20.28 -5.86 -1.92
N ILE A 186 -19.94 -5.63 -3.19
CA ILE A 186 -20.87 -5.65 -4.32
C ILE A 186 -20.29 -6.58 -5.38
N LEU A 187 -21.05 -7.59 -5.78
CA LEU A 187 -20.65 -8.49 -6.86
C LEU A 187 -21.14 -7.97 -8.20
N HIS A 188 -20.21 -7.66 -9.10
CA HIS A 188 -20.48 -7.42 -10.51
C HIS A 188 -20.24 -8.70 -11.30
N LYS A 189 -21.27 -9.19 -11.97
CA LYS A 189 -21.16 -10.40 -12.81
C LYS A 189 -20.46 -10.06 -14.13
N GLN A 190 -19.65 -10.96 -14.65
CA GLN A 190 -18.82 -10.75 -15.83
C GLN A 190 -19.64 -10.28 -17.07
N ASN A 191 -20.84 -10.79 -17.25
CA ASN A 191 -21.72 -10.40 -18.35
C ASN A 191 -22.39 -9.02 -18.19
N THR A 192 -22.17 -8.35 -17.06
CA THR A 192 -22.71 -7.00 -16.77
C THR A 192 -21.64 -5.93 -16.65
N LEU A 193 -20.36 -6.27 -16.94
CA LEU A 193 -19.26 -5.32 -16.86
C LEU A 193 -19.31 -4.32 -18.01
N THR A 194 -19.61 -3.08 -17.70
CA THR A 194 -19.70 -1.95 -18.64
C THR A 194 -19.01 -0.71 -18.08
N GLY A 195 -18.92 0.36 -18.87
CA GLY A 195 -18.30 1.60 -18.44
C GLY A 195 -16.85 1.41 -17.97
N SER A 196 -16.49 1.92 -16.79
CA SER A 196 -15.13 1.80 -16.23
C SER A 196 -14.73 0.37 -15.88
N LEU A 197 -15.65 -0.59 -15.85
CA LEU A 197 -15.38 -1.99 -15.54
C LEU A 197 -15.26 -2.88 -16.80
N ALA A 198 -15.45 -2.31 -17.98
CA ALA A 198 -15.35 -3.07 -19.23
C ALA A 198 -13.95 -3.66 -19.39
N GLY A 199 -13.86 -4.99 -19.52
CA GLY A 199 -12.59 -5.70 -19.71
C GLY A 199 -11.63 -5.66 -18.51
N LEU A 200 -12.12 -5.39 -17.30
CA LEU A 200 -11.30 -5.29 -16.10
C LEU A 200 -10.72 -6.65 -15.70
N THR A 201 -9.37 -6.73 -15.64
CA THR A 201 -8.60 -7.92 -15.24
C THR A 201 -7.54 -7.60 -14.19
N TYR A 202 -7.58 -6.41 -13.60
CA TYR A 202 -6.61 -5.86 -12.67
C TYR A 202 -7.32 -5.04 -11.58
N PRO A 203 -6.66 -4.73 -10.44
CA PRO A 203 -7.25 -3.87 -9.43
C PRO A 203 -7.46 -2.46 -9.95
N LEU A 204 -8.69 -1.96 -9.86
CA LEU A 204 -9.05 -0.58 -10.18
C LEU A 204 -9.53 0.12 -8.92
N LEU A 205 -8.91 1.23 -8.58
CA LEU A 205 -9.37 2.16 -7.55
C LEU A 205 -10.16 3.28 -8.20
N GLU A 206 -11.31 3.56 -7.65
CA GLU A 206 -12.16 4.68 -8.04
C GLU A 206 -12.45 5.57 -6.82
N THR A 207 -12.14 6.84 -6.96
CA THR A 207 -12.54 7.90 -6.03
C THR A 207 -13.67 8.75 -6.64
N GLN A 208 -14.11 9.79 -5.93
CA GLN A 208 -15.05 10.76 -6.49
C GLN A 208 -14.51 11.38 -7.79
N ASP A 209 -13.21 11.71 -7.83
CA ASP A 209 -12.62 12.54 -8.85
C ASP A 209 -11.68 11.81 -9.82
N GLU A 210 -11.28 10.56 -9.50
CA GLU A 210 -10.20 9.88 -10.19
C GLU A 210 -10.49 8.39 -10.42
N TRP A 211 -9.92 7.85 -11.48
CA TRP A 211 -9.62 6.42 -11.63
C TRP A 211 -8.12 6.22 -11.45
N VAL A 212 -7.76 5.20 -10.68
CA VAL A 212 -6.36 4.85 -10.39
C VAL A 212 -6.14 3.38 -10.71
N LEU A 213 -5.24 3.11 -11.64
CA LEU A 213 -4.89 1.77 -12.06
C LEU A 213 -3.54 1.38 -11.46
N HIS A 214 -3.43 0.13 -11.00
CA HIS A 214 -2.21 -0.38 -10.41
C HIS A 214 -1.46 -1.26 -11.41
N GLY A 215 -0.22 -0.89 -11.70
CA GLY A 215 0.75 -1.73 -12.40
C GLY A 215 1.74 -2.32 -11.40
N PHE A 216 2.18 -3.53 -11.68
CA PHE A 216 3.15 -4.25 -10.87
C PHE A 216 4.34 -4.68 -11.72
N SER A 217 5.47 -4.98 -11.08
CA SER A 217 6.64 -5.52 -11.81
C SER A 217 6.25 -6.76 -12.61
N PHE A 218 5.37 -7.59 -12.06
CA PHE A 218 4.71 -8.71 -12.72
C PHE A 218 3.20 -8.60 -12.47
N ALA A 219 2.42 -8.52 -13.55
CA ALA A 219 0.96 -8.35 -13.44
C ALA A 219 0.30 -9.51 -12.68
N ASN A 220 0.82 -10.73 -12.88
CA ASN A 220 0.48 -11.94 -12.15
C ASN A 220 1.77 -12.72 -11.85
N TYR A 221 2.50 -12.31 -10.81
CA TYR A 221 3.80 -12.89 -10.48
C TYR A 221 3.74 -14.39 -10.21
N LEU A 222 2.62 -14.89 -9.65
CA LEU A 222 2.45 -16.32 -9.37
C LEU A 222 2.47 -17.15 -10.64
N ALA A 223 1.79 -16.70 -11.69
CA ALA A 223 1.78 -17.38 -12.97
C ALA A 223 3.05 -17.11 -13.81
N GLU A 224 3.56 -15.87 -13.79
CA GLU A 224 4.68 -15.46 -14.64
C GLU A 224 6.03 -16.02 -14.17
N LEU A 225 6.24 -16.16 -12.86
CA LEU A 225 7.47 -16.68 -12.27
C LEU A 225 7.39 -18.18 -11.93
N GLY A 226 6.20 -18.77 -11.98
CA GLY A 226 6.02 -20.21 -11.81
C GLY A 226 6.28 -20.72 -10.39
N PRO A 227 6.82 -21.95 -10.21
CA PRO A 227 6.91 -22.60 -8.90
C PRO A 227 7.73 -21.86 -7.85
N SER A 228 8.71 -21.06 -8.25
CA SER A 228 9.55 -20.26 -7.35
C SER A 228 9.05 -18.82 -7.16
N ALA A 229 7.87 -18.50 -7.67
CA ALA A 229 7.32 -17.14 -7.72
C ALA A 229 7.42 -16.39 -6.40
N GLN A 230 7.04 -17.04 -5.31
CA GLN A 230 6.99 -16.41 -3.97
C GLN A 230 8.37 -16.11 -3.36
N GLN A 231 9.43 -16.70 -3.90
CA GLN A 231 10.81 -16.39 -3.55
C GLN A 231 11.43 -15.41 -4.54
N ASP A 232 11.24 -15.65 -5.83
CA ASP A 232 11.86 -14.90 -6.92
C ASP A 232 11.38 -13.45 -6.98
N ILE A 233 10.14 -13.19 -6.58
CA ILE A 233 9.53 -11.87 -6.66
C ILE A 233 10.33 -10.81 -5.89
N TYR A 234 10.93 -11.15 -4.76
CA TYR A 234 11.71 -10.24 -3.94
C TYR A 234 13.02 -9.78 -4.58
N SER A 235 13.53 -10.51 -5.56
CA SER A 235 14.78 -10.19 -6.25
C SER A 235 14.60 -9.71 -7.68
N LYS A 236 13.44 -9.96 -8.30
CA LYS A 236 13.20 -9.68 -9.73
C LYS A 236 12.39 -8.41 -10.00
N SER A 237 11.89 -7.75 -8.95
CA SER A 237 11.05 -6.56 -9.11
C SER A 237 11.82 -5.35 -9.62
N SER A 238 11.13 -4.50 -10.37
CA SER A 238 11.69 -3.33 -11.02
C SER A 238 10.63 -2.26 -11.25
N ILE A 239 10.97 -1.01 -10.98
CA ILE A 239 10.12 0.15 -11.29
C ILE A 239 9.81 0.25 -12.79
N ASP A 240 10.78 -0.06 -13.66
CA ASP A 240 10.56 -0.04 -15.11
C ASP A 240 9.51 -1.07 -15.54
N LEU A 241 9.55 -2.29 -14.99
CA LEU A 241 8.55 -3.32 -15.28
C LEU A 241 7.16 -2.88 -14.79
N ALA A 242 7.07 -2.34 -13.58
CA ALA A 242 5.82 -1.86 -13.01
C ALA A 242 5.23 -0.67 -13.79
N LEU A 243 6.08 0.26 -14.25
CA LEU A 243 5.66 1.37 -15.09
C LEU A 243 5.12 0.90 -16.44
N ARG A 244 5.76 -0.08 -17.06
CA ARG A 244 5.30 -0.69 -18.31
C ARG A 244 3.94 -1.37 -18.14
N ASP A 245 3.72 -2.05 -17.03
CA ASP A 245 2.43 -2.68 -16.73
C ASP A 245 1.35 -1.64 -16.49
N ALA A 246 1.62 -0.61 -15.69
CA ALA A 246 0.70 0.51 -15.46
C ALA A 246 0.33 1.23 -16.77
N PHE A 247 1.32 1.46 -17.64
CA PHE A 247 1.12 2.07 -18.95
C PHE A 247 0.17 1.23 -19.82
N ARG A 248 0.42 -0.09 -19.92
CA ARG A 248 -0.42 -1.00 -20.73
C ARG A 248 -1.85 -1.02 -20.23
N LYS A 249 -2.04 -1.09 -18.91
CA LYS A 249 -3.35 -1.08 -18.26
C LYS A 249 -4.10 0.23 -18.51
N MET A 250 -3.44 1.38 -18.32
CA MET A 250 -4.06 2.67 -18.57
C MET A 250 -4.42 2.86 -20.03
N ARG A 251 -3.55 2.48 -20.97
CA ARG A 251 -3.83 2.51 -22.40
C ARG A 251 -5.08 1.69 -22.73
N ILE A 252 -5.14 0.44 -22.26
CA ILE A 252 -6.28 -0.45 -22.51
C ILE A 252 -7.55 0.15 -21.88
N PHE A 253 -7.46 0.67 -20.67
CA PHE A 253 -8.58 1.32 -19.99
C PHE A 253 -9.16 2.48 -20.81
N LEU A 254 -8.31 3.36 -21.32
CA LEU A 254 -8.73 4.50 -22.14
C LEU A 254 -9.36 4.06 -23.46
N MET A 255 -8.75 3.10 -24.13
CA MET A 255 -9.30 2.56 -25.39
C MET A 255 -10.65 1.86 -25.17
N THR A 256 -10.76 1.03 -24.14
CA THR A 256 -11.97 0.20 -23.89
C THR A 256 -13.11 1.01 -23.29
N THR A 257 -12.80 1.92 -22.33
CA THR A 257 -13.84 2.61 -21.54
C THR A 257 -14.20 3.99 -22.09
N LYS A 258 -13.31 4.60 -22.89
CA LYS A 258 -13.49 5.94 -23.47
C LYS A 258 -13.55 5.93 -24.99
N GLY A 259 -13.36 4.77 -25.62
CA GLY A 259 -13.40 4.63 -27.08
C GLY A 259 -12.27 5.36 -27.81
N LEU A 260 -11.17 5.68 -27.13
CA LEU A 260 -10.03 6.35 -27.74
C LEU A 260 -9.26 5.38 -28.64
N THR A 261 -8.68 5.91 -29.71
CA THR A 261 -7.64 5.20 -30.48
C THR A 261 -6.38 5.05 -29.62
N GLU A 262 -5.47 4.17 -30.01
CA GLU A 262 -4.20 4.00 -29.31
C GLU A 262 -3.37 5.29 -29.29
N ASP A 263 -3.31 6.02 -30.41
CA ASP A 263 -2.56 7.27 -30.52
C ASP A 263 -3.15 8.37 -29.62
N GLU A 264 -4.49 8.47 -29.55
CA GLU A 264 -5.17 9.39 -28.64
C GLU A 264 -4.93 9.02 -27.17
N ALA A 265 -4.98 7.73 -26.84
CA ALA A 265 -4.71 7.24 -25.48
C ALA A 265 -3.27 7.56 -25.06
N ILE A 266 -2.28 7.29 -25.93
CA ILE A 266 -0.87 7.58 -25.65
C ILE A 266 -0.64 9.09 -25.50
N SER A 267 -1.22 9.90 -26.38
CA SER A 267 -1.15 11.35 -26.28
C SER A 267 -1.73 11.86 -24.97
N LEU A 268 -2.95 11.39 -24.63
CA LEU A 268 -3.63 11.78 -23.39
C LEU A 268 -2.85 11.34 -22.16
N MET A 269 -2.25 10.13 -22.17
CA MET A 269 -1.43 9.67 -21.06
C MET A 269 -0.25 10.59 -20.77
N SER A 270 0.37 11.15 -21.80
CA SER A 270 1.52 12.04 -21.65
C SER A 270 1.18 13.39 -21.01
N ILE A 271 -0.06 13.86 -21.13
CA ILE A 271 -0.47 15.21 -20.72
C ILE A 271 -1.52 15.24 -19.60
N GLY A 272 -2.12 14.08 -19.27
CA GLY A 272 -3.27 14.02 -18.36
C GLY A 272 -3.28 12.83 -17.42
N VAL A 273 -2.27 11.96 -17.43
CA VAL A 273 -2.13 10.83 -16.50
C VAL A 273 -0.87 11.00 -15.68
N ASP A 274 -1.02 10.98 -14.37
CA ASP A 274 0.10 10.99 -13.44
C ASP A 274 0.51 9.55 -13.11
N PHE A 275 1.78 9.20 -13.32
CA PHE A 275 2.36 7.92 -12.93
C PHE A 275 3.23 8.12 -11.69
N GLY A 276 2.89 7.45 -10.60
CA GLY A 276 3.60 7.53 -9.33
C GLY A 276 4.02 6.15 -8.82
N VAL A 277 5.09 6.12 -8.04
CA VAL A 277 5.52 4.90 -7.35
C VAL A 277 4.58 4.64 -6.19
N THR A 278 3.91 3.50 -6.18
CA THR A 278 2.98 3.13 -5.09
C THR A 278 3.76 2.63 -3.89
N GLN A 279 4.56 1.59 -4.07
CA GLN A 279 5.49 1.03 -3.08
C GLN A 279 6.69 0.35 -3.78
N VAL A 280 7.81 0.25 -3.08
CA VAL A 280 9.05 -0.39 -3.55
C VAL A 280 9.65 -1.32 -2.49
N VAL A 281 8.82 -1.86 -1.61
CA VAL A 281 9.23 -2.64 -0.45
C VAL A 281 8.52 -4.01 -0.33
N ASP A 282 7.43 -4.23 -1.07
CA ASP A 282 6.55 -5.39 -0.93
C ASP A 282 6.77 -6.48 -1.99
N GLY A 283 8.00 -6.77 -2.31
CA GLY A 283 8.32 -7.80 -3.31
C GLY A 283 7.87 -7.40 -4.71
N ASN A 284 6.59 -7.44 -5.05
CA ASN A 284 6.08 -7.04 -6.36
C ASN A 284 5.81 -5.53 -6.43
N TRP A 285 6.83 -4.76 -6.79
CA TRP A 285 6.78 -3.29 -6.76
C TRP A 285 5.66 -2.71 -7.61
N GLY A 286 5.08 -1.62 -7.11
CA GLY A 286 3.88 -1.01 -7.67
C GLY A 286 4.07 0.39 -8.23
N ILE A 287 3.42 0.63 -9.37
CA ILE A 287 3.20 1.97 -9.94
C ILE A 287 1.69 2.19 -10.02
N HIS A 288 1.22 3.35 -9.60
CA HIS A 288 -0.15 3.76 -9.87
C HIS A 288 -0.21 4.78 -11.01
N ALA A 289 -1.22 4.63 -11.87
CA ALA A 289 -1.53 5.57 -12.94
C ALA A 289 -2.86 6.24 -12.61
N ILE A 290 -2.86 7.56 -12.47
CA ILE A 290 -4.01 8.37 -12.03
C ILE A 290 -4.54 9.16 -13.21
N ILE A 291 -5.85 9.08 -13.47
CA ILE A 291 -6.53 9.94 -14.43
C ILE A 291 -7.76 10.59 -13.81
N LYS A 292 -7.89 11.90 -14.01
CA LYS A 292 -9.02 12.67 -13.48
C LYS A 292 -10.27 12.46 -14.33
N LYS A 293 -11.40 12.20 -13.68
CA LYS A 293 -12.71 12.06 -14.32
C LYS A 293 -13.14 13.32 -15.07
N SER A 294 -12.73 14.50 -14.57
CA SER A 294 -13.06 15.79 -15.16
C SER A 294 -12.52 15.97 -16.59
N LEU A 295 -11.48 15.23 -17.00
CA LEU A 295 -10.98 15.24 -18.37
C LEU A 295 -12.03 14.76 -19.38
N PHE A 296 -12.99 13.97 -18.94
CA PHE A 296 -14.05 13.38 -19.78
C PHE A 296 -15.42 14.03 -19.59
N ALA A 297 -15.51 15.15 -18.86
CA ALA A 297 -16.79 15.81 -18.57
C ALA A 297 -17.57 16.27 -19.83
N GLY A 298 -16.87 16.48 -20.95
CA GLY A 298 -17.46 16.84 -22.23
C GLY A 298 -17.77 15.64 -23.15
N MET A 299 -17.43 14.43 -22.75
CA MET A 299 -17.75 13.23 -23.54
C MET A 299 -19.17 12.76 -23.20
N ALA A 300 -19.98 12.45 -24.22
CA ALA A 300 -21.26 11.84 -24.01
C ALA A 300 -21.07 10.52 -23.24
N THR A 301 -21.89 10.28 -22.22
CA THR A 301 -21.96 8.98 -21.55
C THR A 301 -22.44 7.94 -22.56
N ALA A 302 -21.55 7.03 -22.97
CA ALA A 302 -21.88 5.93 -23.85
C ALA A 302 -22.84 4.93 -23.15
#